data_4aca561077c576edbdf90652d1f4ac96
#
_entry.id   4aca561077c576edbdf90652d1f4ac96
#
_cell.length_a   1.000
_cell.length_b   1.000
_cell.length_c   1.000
_cell.angle_alpha   90.00
_cell.angle_beta   90.00
_cell.angle_gamma   90.00
#
_symmetry.space_group_name_H-M   'P 1'
#
loop_
_entity.id
_entity.type
_entity.pdbx_description
1 polymer ?
#
loop_
_entity_poly.entity_id
_entity_poly.type
_entity_poly.pdbx_seq_one_letter_code
_entity_poly.pdbx_strand_id
1 'polypeptide(L)'
;HWHNHLYRLTRKPRKPKVLGGNFSVGRELLYSINGFDNRFAGFSGEDSDIRNRLNNSGARGTSLWNSAFVCHLDHALDERRTKASVLRTKDRGFIKENSRIARTPDGLER
;
A
#
# COMPACT_ATOMS: atom_id res chain seq x y z
N HIS A 1 15.47 6.81 15.20
CA HIS A 1 16.76 7.00 14.49
C HIS A 1 17.59 5.71 14.35
N TRP A 2 17.59 4.81 15.34
CA TRP A 2 18.40 3.57 15.33
C TRP A 2 17.99 2.56 14.24
N HIS A 3 16.71 2.40 13.98
CA HIS A 3 16.23 1.49 12.92
C HIS A 3 16.76 1.84 11.51
N ASN A 4 17.03 3.11 11.25
CA ASN A 4 17.52 3.56 9.95
C ASN A 4 19.00 3.18 9.71
N HIS A 5 19.81 3.11 10.74
CA HIS A 5 21.23 2.73 10.64
C HIS A 5 21.41 1.22 10.43
N LEU A 6 20.64 0.38 11.11
CA LEU A 6 20.67 -1.07 10.95
C LEU A 6 20.26 -1.52 9.54
N TYR A 7 19.27 -0.86 8.91
CA TYR A 7 18.88 -1.16 7.54
C TYR A 7 19.97 -0.82 6.51
N ARG A 8 20.81 0.20 6.77
CA ARG A 8 21.96 0.51 5.89
C ARG A 8 23.03 -0.57 5.95
N LEU A 9 23.26 -1.16 7.10
CA LEU A 9 24.26 -2.19 7.31
C LEU A 9 23.86 -3.56 6.73
N THR A 10 22.57 -3.88 6.67
CA THR A 10 22.10 -5.18 6.19
C THR A 10 21.91 -5.25 4.69
N ARG A 11 22.20 -4.19 3.92
CA ARG A 11 21.99 -4.11 2.45
C ARG A 11 20.62 -4.57 1.95
N LYS A 12 19.64 -4.72 2.82
CA LYS A 12 18.26 -5.04 2.39
C LYS A 12 17.69 -3.80 1.71
N PRO A 13 17.21 -3.91 0.47
CA PRO A 13 16.60 -2.78 -0.21
C PRO A 13 15.45 -2.27 0.66
N ARG A 14 15.47 -0.99 1.00
CA ARG A 14 14.33 -0.35 1.67
C ARG A 14 13.13 -0.49 0.74
N LYS A 15 12.16 -1.25 1.18
CA LYS A 15 10.83 -1.21 0.56
C LYS A 15 10.06 -0.12 1.28
N PRO A 16 9.90 1.08 0.71
CA PRO A 16 9.12 2.11 1.35
C PRO A 16 7.71 1.57 1.58
N LYS A 17 7.16 1.81 2.77
CA LYS A 17 5.78 1.48 3.05
C LYS A 17 4.89 2.49 2.32
N VAL A 18 3.89 2.02 1.62
CA VAL A 18 2.76 2.85 1.21
C VAL A 18 1.82 2.95 2.41
N LEU A 19 1.44 4.15 2.74
CA LEU A 19 0.43 4.46 3.75
C LEU A 19 -0.65 5.24 3.02
N GLY A 20 -1.87 4.72 2.95
CA GLY A 20 -2.96 5.28 2.16
C GLY A 20 -3.25 6.76 2.43
N GLY A 21 -2.99 7.21 3.67
CA GLY A 21 -3.12 8.61 4.04
C GLY A 21 -1.94 9.51 3.65
N ASN A 22 -0.82 8.98 3.18
CA ASN A 22 0.38 9.77 2.85
C ASN A 22 1.27 9.06 1.84
N PHE A 23 0.86 9.04 0.58
CA PHE A 23 1.72 8.64 -0.52
C PHE A 23 1.33 9.42 -1.79
N SER A 24 2.24 9.49 -2.74
CA SER A 24 1.99 10.00 -4.07
C SER A 24 2.54 9.05 -5.12
N VAL A 25 1.88 9.01 -6.26
CA VAL A 25 2.25 8.20 -7.41
C VAL A 25 1.92 8.94 -8.70
N GLY A 26 2.75 8.82 -9.71
CA GLY A 26 2.47 9.42 -11.00
C GLY A 26 1.18 8.87 -11.60
N ARG A 27 0.38 9.73 -12.21
CA ARG A 27 -0.93 9.39 -12.78
C ARG A 27 -0.85 8.20 -13.74
N GLU A 28 0.06 8.25 -14.70
CA GLU A 28 0.22 7.21 -15.73
C GLU A 28 0.57 5.86 -15.10
N LEU A 29 1.41 5.88 -14.06
CA LEU A 29 1.78 4.67 -13.34
C LEU A 29 0.57 4.10 -12.57
N LEU A 30 -0.26 4.98 -11.96
CA LEU A 30 -1.48 4.55 -11.29
C LEU A 30 -2.46 3.87 -12.26
N TYR A 31 -2.63 4.44 -13.45
CA TYR A 31 -3.47 3.84 -14.49
C TYR A 31 -2.90 2.51 -15.01
N SER A 32 -1.59 2.41 -15.19
CA SER A 32 -0.94 1.18 -15.68
C SER A 32 -1.17 -0.02 -14.77
N ILE A 33 -1.23 0.22 -13.45
CA ILE A 33 -1.53 -0.83 -12.46
C ILE A 33 -3.03 -1.00 -12.17
N ASN A 34 -3.88 -0.23 -12.84
CA ASN A 34 -5.34 -0.18 -12.66
C ASN A 34 -5.79 0.32 -11.27
N GLY A 35 -5.01 1.21 -10.63
CA GLY A 35 -5.38 1.82 -9.37
C GLY A 35 -5.38 0.87 -8.17
N PHE A 36 -6.24 1.16 -7.22
CA PHE A 36 -6.53 0.25 -6.10
C PHE A 36 -7.41 -0.91 -6.56
N ASP A 37 -7.28 -2.04 -5.90
CA ASP A 37 -8.13 -3.20 -6.13
C ASP A 37 -9.43 -3.05 -5.32
N ASN A 38 -10.57 -2.96 -6.01
CA ASN A 38 -11.88 -2.71 -5.41
C ASN A 38 -12.41 -3.90 -4.60
N ARG A 39 -11.77 -5.06 -4.67
CA ARG A 39 -12.12 -6.24 -3.89
C ARG A 39 -11.77 -6.09 -2.42
N PHE A 40 -10.85 -5.17 -2.07
CA PHE A 40 -10.53 -4.86 -0.68
C PHE A 40 -11.68 -4.08 -0.04
N ALA A 41 -12.39 -4.71 0.90
CA ALA A 41 -13.57 -4.15 1.55
C ALA A 41 -13.30 -3.60 2.96
N GLY A 42 -12.05 -3.56 3.40
CA GLY A 42 -11.68 -3.23 4.77
C GLY A 42 -10.42 -2.38 4.92
N PHE A 43 -10.08 -2.10 6.17
CA PHE A 43 -8.92 -1.30 6.55
C PHE A 43 -7.64 -2.15 6.64
N SER A 44 -7.38 -3.07 5.73
CA SER A 44 -6.17 -3.86 5.84
C SER A 44 -5.76 -4.52 4.55
N GLY A 45 -4.62 -4.10 4.04
CA GLY A 45 -3.94 -4.81 2.99
C GLY A 45 -3.92 -4.11 1.66
N GLU A 46 -4.84 -3.17 1.39
CA GLU A 46 -4.90 -2.37 0.17
C GLU A 46 -3.60 -1.60 -0.10
N ASP A 47 -3.00 -1.03 0.96
CA ASP A 47 -1.71 -0.34 0.91
C ASP A 47 -0.55 -1.29 0.57
N SER A 48 -0.61 -2.49 1.11
CA SER A 48 0.39 -3.52 0.83
C SER A 48 0.25 -4.07 -0.58
N ASP A 49 -0.99 -4.23 -1.04
CA ASP A 49 -1.32 -4.68 -2.38
C ASP A 49 -0.84 -3.68 -3.43
N ILE A 50 -1.26 -2.43 -3.35
CA ILE A 50 -0.84 -1.41 -4.32
C ILE A 50 0.68 -1.24 -4.34
N ARG A 51 1.35 -1.26 -3.18
CA ARG A 51 2.82 -1.24 -3.11
C ARG A 51 3.45 -2.41 -3.85
N ASN A 52 2.92 -3.63 -3.68
CA ASN A 52 3.45 -4.82 -4.33
C ASN A 52 3.26 -4.72 -5.84
N ARG A 53 2.10 -4.26 -6.30
CA ARG A 53 1.81 -4.09 -7.74
C ARG A 53 2.66 -2.99 -8.37
N LEU A 54 2.90 -1.88 -7.67
CA LEU A 54 3.85 -0.85 -8.11
C LEU A 54 5.27 -1.40 -8.25
N ASN A 55 5.73 -2.22 -7.30
CA ASN A 55 7.03 -2.88 -7.40
C ASN A 55 7.08 -3.86 -8.58
N ASN A 56 6.00 -4.63 -8.81
CA ASN A 56 5.91 -5.59 -9.91
C ASN A 56 5.88 -4.89 -11.28
N SER A 57 5.37 -3.65 -11.36
CA SER A 57 5.45 -2.83 -12.58
C SER A 57 6.84 -2.24 -12.85
N GLY A 58 7.81 -2.47 -11.97
CA GLY A 58 9.17 -1.92 -12.07
C GLY A 58 9.33 -0.53 -11.44
N ALA A 59 8.28 0.01 -10.82
CA ALA A 59 8.36 1.30 -10.17
C ALA A 59 9.27 1.25 -8.93
N ARG A 60 10.01 2.33 -8.72
CA ARG A 60 10.84 2.51 -7.53
C ARG A 60 10.24 3.57 -6.62
N GLY A 61 9.88 3.16 -5.42
CA GLY A 61 9.41 4.08 -4.39
C GLY A 61 10.58 4.66 -3.58
N THR A 62 10.40 5.88 -3.10
CA THR A 62 11.28 6.51 -2.13
C THR A 62 10.49 6.96 -0.91
N SER A 63 11.15 7.05 0.22
CA SER A 63 10.55 7.57 1.44
C SER A 63 10.89 9.04 1.59
N LEU A 64 9.88 9.87 1.76
CA LEU A 64 10.01 11.30 2.06
C LEU A 64 10.01 11.56 3.58
N TRP A 65 10.44 10.60 4.36
CA TRP A 65 10.57 10.74 5.81
C TRP A 65 11.44 11.94 6.16
N ASN A 66 10.93 12.82 6.98
CA ASN A 66 11.52 14.12 7.34
C ASN A 66 11.58 15.18 6.22
N SER A 67 10.97 14.92 5.06
CA SER A 67 10.95 15.87 3.93
C SER A 67 9.54 16.29 3.55
N ALA A 68 8.55 15.46 3.83
CA ALA A 68 7.15 15.80 3.61
C ALA A 68 6.31 15.34 4.79
N PHE A 69 5.40 16.21 5.22
CA PHE A 69 4.54 15.98 6.37
C PHE A 69 3.08 16.14 5.96
N VAL A 70 2.21 15.34 6.55
CA VAL A 70 0.76 15.51 6.48
C VAL A 70 0.21 15.63 7.89
N CYS A 71 -0.79 16.47 8.06
CA CYS A 71 -1.54 16.56 9.30
C CYS A 71 -2.75 15.64 9.19
N HIS A 72 -2.83 14.65 10.08
CA HIS A 72 -4.01 13.80 10.20
C HIS A 72 -4.94 14.43 11.24
N LEU A 73 -6.09 14.91 10.78
CA LEU A 73 -7.09 15.46 11.69
C LEU A 73 -7.72 14.36 12.53
N ASP A 74 -7.89 14.62 13.82
CA ASP A 74 -8.55 13.67 14.72
C ASP A 74 -10.01 13.51 14.33
N HIS A 75 -10.50 12.28 14.36
CA HIS A 75 -11.88 11.93 14.09
C HIS A 75 -12.29 10.69 14.89
N ALA A 76 -13.58 10.53 15.14
CA ALA A 76 -14.10 9.35 15.81
C ALA A 76 -13.72 8.07 15.05
N LEU A 77 -13.31 7.04 15.80
CA LEU A 77 -12.98 5.75 15.20
C LEU A 77 -14.25 5.12 14.64
N ASP A 78 -14.18 4.72 13.36
CA ASP A 78 -15.28 4.04 12.69
C ASP A 78 -15.56 2.67 13.36
N GLU A 79 -16.81 2.43 13.74
CA GLU A 79 -17.25 1.16 14.33
C GLU A 79 -17.00 -0.05 13.41
N ARG A 80 -16.79 0.18 12.11
CA ARG A 80 -16.38 -0.84 11.14
C ARG A 80 -15.06 -1.52 11.47
N ARG A 81 -14.24 -0.91 12.33
CA ARG A 81 -12.99 -1.52 12.82
C ARG A 81 -13.19 -2.82 13.57
N THR A 82 -14.35 -3.00 14.21
CA THR A 82 -14.68 -4.20 14.99
C THR A 82 -14.99 -5.42 14.12
N LYS A 83 -15.44 -5.22 12.89
CA LYS A 83 -15.67 -6.31 11.91
C LYS A 83 -14.41 -6.69 11.12
N ALA A 84 -13.27 -6.10 11.43
CA ALA A 84 -12.04 -6.19 10.67
C ALA A 84 -11.39 -7.58 10.66
N SER A 85 -11.69 -8.47 11.60
CA SER A 85 -11.03 -9.78 11.66
C SER A 85 -11.42 -10.73 10.51
N VAL A 86 -12.68 -10.74 10.13
CA VAL A 86 -13.20 -11.58 9.03
C VAL A 86 -12.75 -11.02 7.67
N LEU A 87 -12.79 -9.69 7.54
CA LEU A 87 -12.34 -9.01 6.32
C LEU A 87 -10.84 -9.21 6.06
N ARG A 88 -10.01 -9.17 7.12
CA ARG A 88 -8.54 -9.41 7.01
C ARG A 88 -8.17 -10.75 6.39
N THR A 89 -8.98 -11.79 6.57
CA THR A 89 -8.69 -13.10 5.99
C THR A 89 -8.91 -13.09 4.48
N LYS A 90 -9.98 -12.45 4.00
CA LYS A 90 -10.24 -12.27 2.57
C LYS A 90 -9.18 -11.39 1.93
N ASP A 91 -8.83 -10.27 2.56
CA ASP A 91 -7.82 -9.33 2.07
C ASP A 91 -6.44 -9.99 1.91
N ARG A 92 -6.06 -10.89 2.83
CA ARG A 92 -4.81 -11.69 2.69
C ARG A 92 -4.84 -12.61 1.48
N GLY A 93 -6.00 -13.14 1.12
CA GLY A 93 -6.20 -13.91 -0.10
C GLY A 93 -5.88 -13.08 -1.34
N PHE A 94 -6.44 -11.88 -1.44
CA PHE A 94 -6.21 -10.97 -2.56
C PHE A 94 -4.76 -10.49 -2.65
N ILE A 95 -4.10 -10.19 -1.51
CA ILE A 95 -2.67 -9.84 -1.48
C ILE A 95 -1.84 -10.99 -2.06
N LYS A 96 -2.15 -12.23 -1.71
CA LYS A 96 -1.43 -13.41 -2.20
C LYS A 96 -1.68 -13.62 -3.69
N GLU A 97 -2.92 -13.49 -4.13
CA GLU A 97 -3.33 -13.58 -5.54
C GLU A 97 -2.60 -12.53 -6.37
N ASN A 98 -2.60 -11.27 -5.90
CA ASN A 98 -1.98 -10.14 -6.59
C ASN A 98 -0.45 -10.10 -6.45
N SER A 99 0.16 -11.00 -5.67
CA SER A 99 1.58 -10.90 -5.30
C SER A 99 2.55 -10.93 -6.49
N ARG A 100 2.11 -11.44 -7.64
CA ARG A 100 2.93 -11.60 -8.84
C ARG A 100 2.45 -10.79 -10.04
N ILE A 101 1.36 -10.06 -9.91
CA ILE A 101 0.83 -9.22 -10.98
C ILE A 101 1.11 -7.75 -10.72
N ALA A 102 1.21 -6.95 -11.78
CA ALA A 102 1.31 -5.50 -11.68
C ALA A 102 -0.09 -4.85 -11.75
N ARG A 103 -0.94 -5.33 -12.64
CA ARG A 103 -2.27 -4.78 -12.89
C ARG A 103 -3.34 -5.60 -12.18
N THR A 104 -4.17 -4.94 -11.35
CA THR A 104 -5.32 -5.60 -10.72
C THR A 104 -6.44 -5.88 -11.74
N PRO A 105 -7.16 -7.01 -11.59
CA PRO A 105 -8.30 -7.30 -12.45
C PRO A 105 -9.53 -6.43 -12.15
N ASP A 106 -9.67 -5.89 -10.96
CA ASP A 106 -10.81 -5.08 -10.52
C ASP A 106 -10.32 -3.77 -9.90
N GLY A 107 -10.13 -2.75 -10.71
CA GLY A 107 -9.63 -1.44 -10.31
C GLY A 107 -10.41 -0.30 -10.94
N LEU A 108 -9.70 0.64 -11.55
CA LEU A 108 -10.28 1.79 -12.26
C LEU A 108 -11.09 1.35 -13.50
N GLU A 109 -10.61 0.31 -14.15
CA GLU A 109 -11.25 -0.32 -15.31
C GLU A 109 -11.54 -1.78 -14.95
N ARG A 110 -12.74 -2.23 -15.31
CA ARG A 110 -13.20 -3.62 -15.11
C ARG A 110 -12.98 -4.45 -16.36
#